data_66b711a7f533632de6fa3b76ed1c5e4c
#
_entry.id   66b711a7f533632de6fa3b76ed1c5e4c
#
_cell.length_a   1.000
_cell.length_b   1.000
_cell.length_c   1.000
_cell.angle_alpha   90.00
_cell.angle_beta   90.00
_cell.angle_gamma   90.00
#
_symmetry.space_group_name_H-M   'P 1'
#
loop_
_entity.id
_entity.type
_entity.pdbx_description
1 polymer ?
#
loop_
_entity_poly.entity_id
_entity_poly.type
_entity_poly.pdbx_seq_one_letter_code
_entity_poly.pdbx_strand_id
1 'polypeptide(L)'
;TVIIPLILSVILMGIYLAQIRVYPEKEFSVLREGRFTPIIFEITYKRQIFHVGLDLVLIAFAYYLSYRVRFGFSYEFAFFFTVFLKSLPAIIICKLVAFFALGVYRGMWRYMGLSDVFVYLKATFLGTLLALAFVTYFYRFASFSKGVFLIDWFLTTTFLIGSRVSFRSFGEFIKQKGLKGEEVLIYGAGHGGQVLLKEILDNKRFAVKPVGFIDDDITKVGKRLAGYPVMGQGTNLETILEKEPVKGLIISCRDMTEENQERIIALCRSRGLFLKRFIVNLEDIDLEQDLP
;
A
#
# COMPACT_ATOMS: atom_id res chain seq x y z
N THR A 1 -18.58 18.94 -27.61
CA THR A 1 -19.79 18.49 -26.83
C THR A 1 -19.60 17.15 -26.12
N VAL A 2 -18.55 16.37 -26.37
CA VAL A 2 -18.28 15.04 -25.75
C VAL A 2 -17.68 15.15 -24.33
N ILE A 3 -17.07 16.27 -23.98
CA ILE A 3 -16.41 16.49 -22.69
C ILE A 3 -17.41 16.54 -21.54
N ILE A 4 -18.56 17.16 -21.74
CA ILE A 4 -19.60 17.31 -20.69
C ILE A 4 -20.18 15.94 -20.26
N PRO A 5 -20.65 15.06 -21.17
CA PRO A 5 -21.11 13.73 -20.79
C PRO A 5 -20.01 12.85 -20.18
N LEU A 6 -18.74 13.04 -20.59
CA LEU A 6 -17.60 12.37 -19.97
C LEU A 6 -17.40 12.78 -18.52
N ILE A 7 -17.38 14.09 -18.25
CA ILE A 7 -17.27 14.62 -16.87
C ILE A 7 -18.44 14.16 -16.04
N LEU A 8 -19.67 14.20 -16.59
CA LEU A 8 -20.87 13.75 -15.90
C LEU A 8 -20.83 12.24 -15.61
N SER A 9 -20.36 11.41 -16.55
CA SER A 9 -20.22 9.97 -16.34
C SER A 9 -19.17 9.65 -15.26
N VAL A 10 -18.05 10.39 -15.22
CA VAL A 10 -17.02 10.26 -14.18
C VAL A 10 -17.57 10.67 -12.80
N ILE A 11 -18.35 11.76 -12.74
CA ILE A 11 -18.99 12.22 -11.49
C ILE A 11 -20.03 11.19 -11.03
N LEU A 12 -20.92 10.73 -11.91
CA LEU A 12 -21.93 9.71 -11.58
C LEU A 12 -21.29 8.38 -11.15
N MET A 13 -20.19 8.00 -11.81
CA MET A 13 -19.42 6.83 -11.46
C MET A 13 -18.73 7.01 -10.11
N GLY A 14 -18.19 8.20 -9.82
CA GLY A 14 -17.64 8.56 -8.51
C GLY A 14 -18.71 8.48 -7.41
N ILE A 15 -19.92 8.99 -7.67
CA ILE A 15 -21.06 8.92 -6.74
C ILE A 15 -21.51 7.47 -6.54
N TYR A 16 -21.59 6.68 -7.60
CA TYR A 16 -21.94 5.26 -7.52
C TYR A 16 -20.94 4.46 -6.70
N LEU A 17 -19.65 4.69 -6.94
CA LEU A 17 -18.57 4.07 -6.14
C LEU A 17 -18.62 4.50 -4.68
N ALA A 18 -19.00 5.74 -4.47
CA ALA A 18 -19.20 6.27 -3.16
C ALA A 18 -20.32 5.55 -2.38
N GLN A 19 -21.32 5.00 -3.02
CA GLN A 19 -22.43 4.24 -2.41
C GLN A 19 -22.09 2.77 -2.13
N ILE A 20 -21.05 2.22 -2.75
CA ILE A 20 -20.61 0.85 -2.47
C ILE A 20 -19.87 0.82 -1.14
N ARG A 21 -20.52 0.34 -0.09
CA ARG A 21 -19.90 0.09 1.22
C ARG A 21 -18.87 -1.04 1.10
N VAL A 22 -17.60 -0.71 1.11
CA VAL A 22 -16.50 -1.68 0.94
C VAL A 22 -16.04 -2.26 2.29
N TYR A 23 -16.53 -1.75 3.41
CA TYR A 23 -16.13 -2.19 4.76
C TYR A 23 -17.31 -2.66 5.59
N PRO A 24 -17.19 -3.81 6.31
CA PRO A 24 -18.21 -4.24 7.26
C PRO A 24 -18.29 -3.25 8.44
N GLU A 25 -19.50 -2.94 8.87
CA GLU A 25 -19.80 -1.93 9.91
C GLU A 25 -19.13 -2.22 11.28
N LYS A 26 -18.70 -3.45 11.53
CA LYS A 26 -18.14 -3.88 12.83
C LYS A 26 -16.79 -3.27 13.20
N GLU A 27 -15.94 -2.93 12.24
CA GLU A 27 -14.66 -2.27 12.56
C GLU A 27 -14.81 -0.79 12.93
N PHE A 28 -15.96 -0.17 12.63
CA PHE A 28 -16.23 1.24 12.87
C PHE A 28 -17.01 1.52 14.15
N SER A 29 -17.60 0.51 14.78
CA SER A 29 -18.36 0.70 16.03
C SER A 29 -17.50 1.20 17.20
N VAL A 30 -16.23 0.79 17.24
CA VAL A 30 -15.26 1.23 18.26
C VAL A 30 -14.79 2.68 18.05
N LEU A 31 -14.92 3.21 16.84
CA LEU A 31 -14.50 4.58 16.50
C LEU A 31 -15.65 5.59 16.54
N ARG A 32 -16.88 5.15 16.82
CA ARG A 32 -18.08 6.00 16.72
C ARG A 32 -18.22 7.05 17.83
N GLU A 33 -17.45 6.94 18.89
CA GLU A 33 -17.51 7.84 20.06
C GLU A 33 -16.47 8.97 20.07
N GLY A 34 -15.65 9.12 19.05
CA GLY A 34 -14.60 10.13 18.97
C GLY A 34 -15.00 11.38 18.18
N ARG A 35 -14.58 12.57 18.67
CA ARG A 35 -14.80 13.88 18.05
C ARG A 35 -14.27 14.02 16.60
N PHE A 36 -13.48 13.05 16.11
CA PHE A 36 -12.83 13.02 14.80
C PHE A 36 -13.45 12.01 13.82
N THR A 37 -14.47 11.26 14.22
CA THR A 37 -15.11 10.22 13.41
C THR A 37 -15.70 10.69 12.07
N PRO A 38 -16.43 11.82 11.98
CA PRO A 38 -16.97 12.28 10.71
C PRO A 38 -15.86 12.62 9.69
N ILE A 39 -14.74 13.15 10.16
CA ILE A 39 -13.60 13.52 9.31
C ILE A 39 -12.92 12.27 8.72
N ILE A 40 -12.79 11.20 9.50
CA ILE A 40 -12.17 9.94 9.03
C ILE A 40 -13.07 9.23 8.01
N PHE A 41 -14.39 9.27 8.21
CA PHE A 41 -15.38 8.74 7.27
C PHE A 41 -15.34 9.53 5.94
N GLU A 42 -15.32 10.83 6.02
CA GLU A 42 -15.22 11.74 4.88
C GLU A 42 -13.89 11.56 4.11
N ILE A 43 -12.78 11.32 4.82
CA ILE A 43 -11.46 11.07 4.22
C ILE A 43 -11.43 9.73 3.46
N THR A 44 -12.09 8.68 3.96
CA THR A 44 -12.10 7.37 3.27
C THR A 44 -12.87 7.44 1.96
N TYR A 45 -13.98 8.16 1.93
CA TYR A 45 -14.77 8.42 0.72
C TYR A 45 -14.04 9.33 -0.27
N LYS A 46 -13.50 10.43 0.22
CA LYS A 46 -12.68 11.36 -0.59
C LYS A 46 -11.46 10.66 -1.17
N ARG A 47 -10.93 9.65 -0.48
CA ARG A 47 -9.77 8.88 -0.93
C ARG A 47 -10.06 8.02 -2.16
N GLN A 48 -11.21 7.33 -2.23
CA GLN A 48 -11.57 6.55 -3.42
C GLN A 48 -11.80 7.46 -4.65
N ILE A 49 -12.51 8.58 -4.47
CA ILE A 49 -12.72 9.58 -5.53
C ILE A 49 -11.38 10.14 -6.00
N PHE A 50 -10.48 10.45 -5.06
CA PHE A 50 -9.14 10.94 -5.37
C PHE A 50 -8.35 9.93 -6.22
N HIS A 51 -8.42 8.64 -5.89
CA HIS A 51 -7.71 7.61 -6.64
C HIS A 51 -8.26 7.42 -8.06
N VAL A 52 -9.58 7.41 -8.23
CA VAL A 52 -10.20 7.37 -9.58
C VAL A 52 -9.80 8.61 -10.37
N GLY A 53 -9.83 9.79 -9.76
CA GLY A 53 -9.38 11.04 -10.39
C GLY A 53 -7.92 11.00 -10.79
N LEU A 54 -7.05 10.48 -9.91
CA LEU A 54 -5.63 10.29 -10.22
C LEU A 54 -5.43 9.30 -11.37
N ASP A 55 -6.15 8.18 -11.37
CA ASP A 55 -6.06 7.19 -12.45
C ASP A 55 -6.46 7.79 -13.79
N LEU A 56 -7.50 8.63 -13.82
CA LEU A 56 -7.89 9.38 -15.02
C LEU A 56 -6.75 10.26 -15.54
N VAL A 57 -6.10 11.01 -14.65
CA VAL A 57 -4.97 11.86 -15.01
C VAL A 57 -3.80 11.01 -15.51
N LEU A 58 -3.49 9.91 -14.83
CA LEU A 58 -2.39 9.02 -15.22
C LEU A 58 -2.66 8.32 -16.56
N ILE A 59 -3.90 7.89 -16.83
CA ILE A 59 -4.30 7.30 -18.11
C ILE A 59 -4.15 8.35 -19.24
N ALA A 60 -4.66 9.56 -19.02
CA ALA A 60 -4.56 10.63 -20.00
C ALA A 60 -3.10 11.01 -20.27
N PHE A 61 -2.29 11.09 -19.23
CA PHE A 61 -0.87 11.40 -19.32
C PHE A 61 -0.07 10.28 -20.01
N ALA A 62 -0.34 9.01 -19.67
CA ALA A 62 0.30 7.87 -20.33
C ALA A 62 -0.03 7.83 -21.83
N TYR A 63 -1.29 8.07 -22.17
CA TYR A 63 -1.72 8.12 -23.57
C TYR A 63 -1.09 9.29 -24.33
N TYR A 64 -1.02 10.49 -23.72
CA TYR A 64 -0.30 11.62 -24.28
C TYR A 64 1.18 11.30 -24.49
N LEU A 65 1.83 10.76 -23.47
CA LEU A 65 3.25 10.45 -23.53
C LEU A 65 3.56 9.36 -24.56
N SER A 66 2.65 8.40 -24.80
CA SER A 66 2.81 7.37 -25.82
C SER A 66 2.88 7.97 -27.23
N TYR A 67 2.10 9.01 -27.52
CA TYR A 67 2.23 9.75 -28.77
C TYR A 67 3.55 10.52 -28.85
N ARG A 68 3.98 11.14 -27.74
CA ARG A 68 5.26 11.88 -27.69
C ARG A 68 6.45 10.95 -27.93
N VAL A 69 6.44 9.78 -27.29
CA VAL A 69 7.51 8.77 -27.45
C VAL A 69 7.52 8.22 -28.87
N ARG A 70 6.33 8.00 -29.47
CA ARG A 70 6.24 7.41 -30.81
C ARG A 70 6.61 8.37 -31.94
N PHE A 71 6.21 9.63 -31.83
CA PHE A 71 6.33 10.63 -32.91
C PHE A 71 7.35 11.74 -32.61
N GLY A 72 7.93 11.76 -31.42
CA GLY A 72 8.95 12.75 -31.03
C GLY A 72 8.42 14.18 -31.02
N PHE A 73 9.30 15.12 -31.42
CA PHE A 73 9.02 16.54 -31.53
C PHE A 73 8.84 17.00 -33.00
N SER A 74 8.51 16.08 -33.90
CA SER A 74 8.34 16.38 -35.32
C SER A 74 7.07 17.18 -35.61
N TYR A 75 7.01 17.80 -36.78
CA TYR A 75 5.81 18.53 -37.26
C TYR A 75 4.57 17.61 -37.35
N GLU A 76 4.75 16.34 -37.52
CA GLU A 76 3.67 15.32 -37.51
C GLU A 76 2.93 15.27 -36.18
N PHE A 77 3.57 15.69 -35.08
CA PHE A 77 2.93 15.66 -33.75
C PHE A 77 1.66 16.54 -33.72
N ALA A 78 1.60 17.67 -34.40
CA ALA A 78 0.41 18.52 -34.42
C ALA A 78 -0.82 17.80 -35.00
N PHE A 79 -0.63 16.99 -36.04
CA PHE A 79 -1.68 16.17 -36.61
C PHE A 79 -2.11 15.07 -35.62
N PHE A 80 -1.15 14.34 -35.06
CA PHE A 80 -1.44 13.26 -34.09
C PHE A 80 -2.02 13.76 -32.77
N PHE A 81 -1.72 15.02 -32.40
CA PHE A 81 -2.34 15.63 -31.22
C PHE A 81 -3.85 15.82 -31.39
N THR A 82 -4.30 16.12 -32.60
CA THR A 82 -5.74 16.17 -32.90
C THR A 82 -6.40 14.77 -32.79
N VAL A 83 -5.71 13.75 -33.28
CA VAL A 83 -6.17 12.34 -33.17
C VAL A 83 -6.21 11.92 -31.69
N PHE A 84 -5.18 12.26 -30.91
CA PHE A 84 -5.14 12.05 -29.47
C PHE A 84 -6.35 12.68 -28.76
N LEU A 85 -6.61 13.97 -28.98
CA LEU A 85 -7.73 14.67 -28.32
C LEU A 85 -9.11 14.07 -28.68
N LYS A 86 -9.29 13.64 -29.93
CA LYS A 86 -10.54 13.02 -30.36
C LYS A 86 -10.75 11.63 -29.76
N SER A 87 -9.69 10.85 -29.60
CA SER A 87 -9.77 9.47 -29.11
C SER A 87 -9.66 9.36 -27.58
N LEU A 88 -9.08 10.35 -26.90
CA LEU A 88 -8.85 10.33 -25.46
C LEU A 88 -10.08 9.95 -24.62
N PRO A 89 -11.30 10.53 -24.86
CA PRO A 89 -12.47 10.15 -24.09
C PRO A 89 -12.82 8.67 -24.20
N ALA A 90 -12.76 8.11 -25.42
CA ALA A 90 -13.04 6.72 -25.67
C ALA A 90 -12.02 5.78 -24.99
N ILE A 91 -10.73 6.13 -25.06
CA ILE A 91 -9.65 5.37 -24.41
C ILE A 91 -9.85 5.35 -22.89
N ILE A 92 -10.17 6.49 -22.29
CA ILE A 92 -10.45 6.58 -20.84
C ILE A 92 -11.64 5.68 -20.47
N ILE A 93 -12.75 5.77 -21.21
CA ILE A 93 -13.94 4.96 -20.93
C ILE A 93 -13.63 3.46 -21.02
N CYS A 94 -12.95 3.02 -22.09
CA CYS A 94 -12.59 1.61 -22.27
C CYS A 94 -11.72 1.09 -21.11
N LYS A 95 -10.72 1.87 -20.68
CA LYS A 95 -9.85 1.50 -19.55
C LYS A 95 -10.61 1.47 -18.23
N LEU A 96 -11.47 2.46 -17.96
CA LEU A 96 -12.28 2.48 -16.76
C LEU A 96 -13.25 1.29 -16.72
N VAL A 97 -13.92 0.97 -17.81
CA VAL A 97 -14.80 -0.21 -17.88
C VAL A 97 -14.03 -1.49 -17.55
N ALA A 98 -12.83 -1.67 -18.09
CA ALA A 98 -11.98 -2.80 -17.76
C ALA A 98 -11.57 -2.82 -16.27
N PHE A 99 -11.24 -1.66 -15.69
CA PHE A 99 -10.86 -1.54 -14.28
C PHE A 99 -12.01 -1.90 -13.35
N PHE A 100 -13.23 -1.49 -13.70
CA PHE A 100 -14.43 -1.85 -12.96
C PHE A 100 -14.76 -3.33 -13.08
N ALA A 101 -14.74 -3.88 -14.30
CA ALA A 101 -15.04 -5.28 -14.57
C ALA A 101 -14.10 -6.21 -13.79
N LEU A 102 -12.82 -5.87 -13.69
CA LEU A 102 -11.81 -6.66 -12.99
C LEU A 102 -11.61 -6.26 -11.52
N GLY A 103 -12.44 -5.36 -11.00
CA GLY A 103 -12.47 -5.04 -9.57
C GLY A 103 -11.22 -4.30 -9.05
N VAL A 104 -10.52 -3.56 -9.91
CA VAL A 104 -9.33 -2.77 -9.53
C VAL A 104 -9.58 -1.87 -8.31
N TYR A 105 -10.81 -1.38 -8.15
CA TYR A 105 -11.20 -0.49 -7.06
C TYR A 105 -11.80 -1.22 -5.84
N ARG A 106 -11.88 -2.56 -5.86
CA ARG A 106 -12.41 -3.37 -4.73
C ARG A 106 -11.35 -3.76 -3.70
N GLY A 107 -10.07 -3.66 -4.06
CA GLY A 107 -8.97 -4.03 -3.19
C GLY A 107 -8.75 -3.06 -2.02
N MET A 108 -8.32 -3.61 -0.88
CA MET A 108 -7.87 -2.80 0.26
C MET A 108 -6.45 -2.30 0.01
N TRP A 109 -6.30 -1.01 -0.28
CA TRP A 109 -5.05 -0.34 -0.63
C TRP A 109 -3.91 -0.50 0.39
N ARG A 110 -4.27 -0.73 1.65
CA ARG A 110 -3.34 -0.91 2.76
C ARG A 110 -2.54 -2.22 2.65
N TYR A 111 -3.09 -3.22 1.94
CA TYR A 111 -2.55 -4.58 1.88
C TYR A 111 -2.21 -5.02 0.46
N MET A 112 -1.84 -4.07 -0.41
CA MET A 112 -1.47 -4.37 -1.79
C MET A 112 -0.39 -5.45 -1.83
N GLY A 113 -0.74 -6.61 -2.36
CA GLY A 113 0.14 -7.77 -2.55
C GLY A 113 0.55 -7.96 -4.01
N LEU A 114 1.31 -9.01 -4.27
CA LEU A 114 1.67 -9.41 -5.63
C LEU A 114 0.43 -9.77 -6.47
N SER A 115 -0.61 -10.32 -5.83
CA SER A 115 -1.90 -10.62 -6.46
C SER A 115 -2.54 -9.38 -7.09
N ASP A 116 -2.44 -8.24 -6.42
CA ASP A 116 -3.04 -6.98 -6.90
C ASP A 116 -2.30 -6.46 -8.14
N VAL A 117 -0.97 -6.63 -8.20
CA VAL A 117 -0.18 -6.29 -9.39
C VAL A 117 -0.69 -7.05 -10.61
N PHE A 118 -1.01 -8.35 -10.48
CA PHE A 118 -1.60 -9.13 -11.57
C PHE A 118 -2.99 -8.65 -11.96
N VAL A 119 -3.80 -8.17 -11.02
CA VAL A 119 -5.11 -7.56 -11.33
C VAL A 119 -4.92 -6.29 -12.15
N TYR A 120 -3.96 -5.42 -11.79
CA TYR A 120 -3.65 -4.21 -12.57
C TYR A 120 -3.14 -4.55 -13.97
N LEU A 121 -2.22 -5.52 -14.11
CA LEU A 121 -1.72 -5.98 -15.40
C LEU A 121 -2.86 -6.45 -16.31
N LYS A 122 -3.74 -7.31 -15.80
CA LYS A 122 -4.90 -7.80 -16.54
C LYS A 122 -5.87 -6.68 -16.93
N ALA A 123 -6.12 -5.75 -16.01
CA ALA A 123 -7.05 -4.65 -16.21
C ALA A 123 -6.56 -3.65 -17.26
N THR A 124 -5.28 -3.27 -17.20
CA THR A 124 -4.68 -2.39 -18.19
C THR A 124 -4.58 -3.05 -19.56
N PHE A 125 -4.25 -4.34 -19.62
CA PHE A 125 -4.22 -5.11 -20.86
C PHE A 125 -5.61 -5.20 -21.49
N LEU A 126 -6.63 -5.61 -20.72
CA LEU A 126 -8.01 -5.67 -21.21
C LEU A 126 -8.51 -4.29 -21.65
N GLY A 127 -8.21 -3.23 -20.88
CA GLY A 127 -8.58 -1.87 -21.22
C GLY A 127 -7.96 -1.41 -22.54
N THR A 128 -6.71 -1.77 -22.78
CA THR A 128 -6.02 -1.46 -24.06
C THR A 128 -6.59 -2.29 -25.22
N LEU A 129 -6.96 -3.55 -25.00
CA LEU A 129 -7.64 -4.35 -26.01
C LEU A 129 -9.01 -3.79 -26.37
N LEU A 130 -9.81 -3.40 -25.38
CA LEU A 130 -11.10 -2.73 -25.61
C LEU A 130 -10.93 -1.41 -26.37
N ALA A 131 -9.92 -0.61 -26.01
CA ALA A 131 -9.59 0.61 -26.69
C ALA A 131 -9.19 0.37 -28.17
N LEU A 132 -8.35 -0.63 -28.41
CA LEU A 132 -7.94 -1.06 -29.74
C LEU A 132 -9.13 -1.52 -30.59
N ALA A 133 -10.00 -2.36 -30.01
CA ALA A 133 -11.23 -2.83 -30.68
C ALA A 133 -12.17 -1.65 -31.00
N PHE A 134 -12.36 -0.73 -30.05
CA PHE A 134 -13.16 0.47 -30.26
C PHE A 134 -12.63 1.34 -31.41
N VAL A 135 -11.33 1.62 -31.40
CA VAL A 135 -10.68 2.43 -32.44
C VAL A 135 -10.76 1.73 -33.81
N THR A 136 -10.58 0.41 -33.84
CA THR A 136 -10.69 -0.36 -35.08
C THR A 136 -12.10 -0.31 -35.65
N TYR A 137 -13.11 -0.47 -34.81
CA TYR A 137 -14.51 -0.50 -35.22
C TYR A 137 -15.02 0.88 -35.65
N PHE A 138 -14.82 1.93 -34.85
CA PHE A 138 -15.39 3.26 -35.10
C PHE A 138 -14.53 4.15 -36.00
N TYR A 139 -13.19 4.07 -35.91
CA TYR A 139 -12.26 4.89 -36.67
C TYR A 139 -11.57 4.12 -37.80
N ARG A 140 -11.90 2.84 -38.00
CA ARG A 140 -11.26 1.95 -38.99
C ARG A 140 -9.73 1.96 -38.92
N PHE A 141 -9.20 2.27 -37.75
CA PHE A 141 -7.77 2.44 -37.49
C PHE A 141 -7.09 3.51 -38.35
N ALA A 142 -7.86 4.41 -38.99
CA ALA A 142 -7.31 5.46 -39.81
C ALA A 142 -6.52 6.48 -38.94
N SER A 143 -5.29 6.77 -39.33
CA SER A 143 -4.39 7.70 -38.61
C SER A 143 -3.96 7.27 -37.21
N PHE A 144 -4.16 6.03 -36.81
CA PHE A 144 -3.68 5.47 -35.54
C PHE A 144 -2.41 4.63 -35.74
N SER A 145 -1.57 4.55 -34.72
CA SER A 145 -0.37 3.71 -34.72
C SER A 145 -0.48 2.61 -33.68
N LYS A 146 -0.27 1.35 -34.11
CA LYS A 146 -0.25 0.19 -33.20
C LYS A 146 0.79 0.35 -32.09
N GLY A 147 1.93 0.98 -32.39
CA GLY A 147 2.98 1.25 -31.42
C GLY A 147 2.55 2.18 -30.29
N VAL A 148 1.62 3.13 -30.54
CA VAL A 148 1.08 4.00 -29.51
C VAL A 148 0.32 3.20 -28.45
N PHE A 149 -0.51 2.22 -28.86
CA PHE A 149 -1.26 1.39 -27.92
C PHE A 149 -0.37 0.47 -27.07
N LEU A 150 0.71 -0.04 -27.65
CA LEU A 150 1.69 -0.85 -26.90
C LEU A 150 2.42 -0.01 -25.86
N ILE A 151 2.91 1.17 -26.27
CA ILE A 151 3.59 2.11 -25.36
C ILE A 151 2.61 2.61 -24.28
N ASP A 152 1.38 2.91 -24.66
CA ASP A 152 0.34 3.35 -23.74
C ASP A 152 -0.02 2.29 -22.69
N TRP A 153 -0.13 1.03 -23.10
CA TRP A 153 -0.32 -0.07 -22.15
C TRP A 153 0.82 -0.17 -21.13
N PHE A 154 2.06 -0.13 -21.61
CA PHE A 154 3.23 -0.20 -20.74
C PHE A 154 3.29 1.01 -19.78
N LEU A 155 3.12 2.23 -20.29
CA LEU A 155 3.15 3.45 -19.47
C LEU A 155 1.99 3.50 -18.49
N THR A 156 0.76 3.17 -18.92
CA THR A 156 -0.40 3.13 -18.02
C THR A 156 -0.17 2.14 -16.88
N THR A 157 0.30 0.93 -17.19
CA THR A 157 0.59 -0.09 -16.19
C THR A 157 1.66 0.39 -15.20
N THR A 158 2.76 0.94 -15.71
CA THR A 158 3.87 1.44 -14.89
C THR A 158 3.41 2.59 -13.98
N PHE A 159 2.66 3.55 -14.50
CA PHE A 159 2.20 4.69 -13.71
C PHE A 159 1.17 4.29 -12.66
N LEU A 160 0.24 3.39 -12.98
CA LEU A 160 -0.74 2.91 -12.03
C LEU A 160 -0.08 2.12 -10.89
N ILE A 161 0.74 1.14 -11.20
CA ILE A 161 1.45 0.35 -10.18
C ILE A 161 2.39 1.27 -9.39
N GLY A 162 3.16 2.12 -10.08
CA GLY A 162 4.08 3.05 -9.44
C GLY A 162 3.40 4.01 -8.48
N SER A 163 2.25 4.57 -8.86
CA SER A 163 1.47 5.44 -7.98
C SER A 163 1.02 4.71 -6.70
N ARG A 164 0.55 3.47 -6.83
CA ARG A 164 0.10 2.66 -5.68
C ARG A 164 1.24 2.32 -4.72
N VAL A 165 2.37 1.86 -5.28
CA VAL A 165 3.58 1.56 -4.50
C VAL A 165 4.09 2.81 -3.80
N SER A 166 4.12 3.96 -4.49
CA SER A 166 4.57 5.24 -3.92
C SER A 166 3.69 5.67 -2.75
N PHE A 167 2.36 5.61 -2.88
CA PHE A 167 1.46 5.96 -1.78
C PHE A 167 1.60 5.03 -0.58
N ARG A 168 1.78 3.73 -0.82
CA ARG A 168 2.03 2.76 0.25
C ARG A 168 3.33 3.08 0.98
N SER A 169 4.43 3.21 0.24
CA SER A 169 5.76 3.49 0.82
C SER A 169 5.78 4.81 1.59
N PHE A 170 5.12 5.85 1.05
CA PHE A 170 4.99 7.13 1.73
C PHE A 170 4.15 7.03 3.02
N GLY A 171 3.07 6.26 2.97
CA GLY A 171 2.25 5.98 4.16
C GLY A 171 3.02 5.25 5.26
N GLU A 172 3.83 4.26 4.92
CA GLU A 172 4.69 3.53 5.85
C GLU A 172 5.77 4.47 6.44
N PHE A 173 6.37 5.31 5.61
CA PHE A 173 7.37 6.28 6.05
C PHE A 173 6.82 7.31 7.05
N ILE A 174 5.61 7.84 6.80
CA ILE A 174 4.95 8.77 7.73
C ILE A 174 4.63 8.07 9.05
N LYS A 175 4.18 6.82 9.02
CA LYS A 175 3.90 6.06 10.23
C LYS A 175 5.15 5.87 11.08
N GLN A 176 6.28 5.52 10.47
CA GLN A 176 7.55 5.36 11.18
C GLN A 176 7.99 6.68 11.85
N LYS A 177 7.89 7.81 11.14
CA LYS A 177 8.23 9.12 11.71
C LYS A 177 7.25 9.62 12.78
N GLY A 178 6.00 9.18 12.71
CA GLY A 178 4.94 9.61 13.62
C GLY A 178 4.87 8.83 14.95
N LEU A 179 5.74 7.83 15.13
CA LEU A 179 5.81 7.08 16.39
C LEU A 179 6.33 7.97 17.51
N LYS A 180 5.55 8.03 18.59
CA LYS A 180 5.91 8.68 19.86
C LYS A 180 5.90 7.62 20.93
N GLY A 181 6.87 7.67 21.83
CA GLY A 181 6.97 6.74 22.95
C GLY A 181 8.41 6.40 23.30
N GLU A 182 8.57 5.44 24.19
CA GLU A 182 9.86 4.98 24.66
C GLU A 182 10.60 4.18 23.58
N GLU A 183 11.88 4.47 23.41
CA GLU A 183 12.72 3.76 22.46
C GLU A 183 12.98 2.32 22.94
N VAL A 184 12.75 1.36 22.05
CA VAL A 184 12.84 -0.06 22.37
C VAL A 184 13.59 -0.83 21.29
N LEU A 185 14.28 -1.91 21.69
CA LEU A 185 14.77 -2.95 20.81
C LEU A 185 13.80 -4.14 20.78
N ILE A 186 13.69 -4.76 19.62
CA ILE A 186 12.90 -5.98 19.45
C ILE A 186 13.85 -7.17 19.33
N TYR A 187 13.73 -8.13 20.22
CA TYR A 187 14.50 -9.37 20.18
C TYR A 187 13.72 -10.41 19.36
N GLY A 188 14.29 -10.81 18.23
CA GLY A 188 13.74 -11.67 17.20
C GLY A 188 13.34 -10.90 15.93
N ALA A 189 14.13 -11.05 14.86
CA ALA A 189 13.86 -10.49 13.54
C ALA A 189 13.23 -11.54 12.60
N GLY A 190 12.48 -12.49 13.17
CA GLY A 190 11.68 -13.48 12.45
C GLY A 190 10.25 -13.01 12.21
N HIS A 191 9.36 -13.99 11.97
CA HIS A 191 7.93 -13.71 11.74
C HIS A 191 7.28 -12.99 12.93
N GLY A 192 7.57 -13.42 14.18
CA GLY A 192 7.04 -12.76 15.39
C GLY A 192 7.44 -11.29 15.48
N GLY A 193 8.70 -10.98 15.15
CA GLY A 193 9.19 -9.60 15.11
C GLY A 193 8.52 -8.74 14.03
N GLN A 194 8.23 -9.33 12.86
CA GLN A 194 7.48 -8.64 11.80
C GLN A 194 6.06 -8.31 12.23
N VAL A 195 5.38 -9.27 12.87
CA VAL A 195 4.00 -9.07 13.36
C VAL A 195 3.98 -8.00 14.46
N LEU A 196 4.90 -8.11 15.44
CA LEU A 196 5.03 -7.10 16.51
C LEU A 196 5.31 -5.70 15.95
N LEU A 197 6.26 -5.57 15.02
CA LEU A 197 6.58 -4.28 14.41
C LEU A 197 5.36 -3.69 13.70
N LYS A 198 4.63 -4.51 12.94
CA LYS A 198 3.41 -4.09 12.26
C LYS A 198 2.36 -3.62 13.26
N GLU A 199 2.18 -4.34 14.35
CA GLU A 199 1.23 -3.98 15.40
C GLU A 199 1.61 -2.65 16.07
N ILE A 200 2.88 -2.44 16.37
CA ILE A 200 3.38 -1.16 16.93
C ILE A 200 3.14 0.00 15.95
N LEU A 201 3.39 -0.21 14.65
CA LEU A 201 3.20 0.80 13.61
C LEU A 201 1.72 1.14 13.38
N ASP A 202 0.82 0.18 13.53
CA ASP A 202 -0.61 0.36 13.29
C ASP A 202 -1.37 0.81 14.55
N ASN A 203 -0.88 0.45 15.75
CA ASN A 203 -1.54 0.71 17.01
C ASN A 203 -0.73 1.63 17.93
N LYS A 204 -1.08 2.91 17.94
CA LYS A 204 -0.40 3.93 18.75
C LYS A 204 -0.54 3.73 20.27
N ARG A 205 -1.35 2.79 20.73
CA ARG A 205 -1.55 2.51 22.17
C ARG A 205 -0.31 1.92 22.82
N PHE A 206 0.57 1.27 22.06
CA PHE A 206 1.80 0.71 22.63
C PHE A 206 2.77 1.75 23.18
N ALA A 207 2.68 3.01 22.74
CA ALA A 207 3.53 4.12 23.17
C ALA A 207 5.03 3.77 23.20
N VAL A 208 5.48 2.95 22.23
CA VAL A 208 6.88 2.55 22.06
C VAL A 208 7.36 2.91 20.66
N LYS A 209 8.66 3.16 20.52
CA LYS A 209 9.33 3.49 19.26
C LYS A 209 10.44 2.46 19.04
N PRO A 210 10.27 1.51 18.12
CA PRO A 210 11.32 0.57 17.77
C PRO A 210 12.53 1.29 17.17
N VAL A 211 13.73 0.95 17.62
CA VAL A 211 15.01 1.46 17.09
C VAL A 211 15.64 0.44 16.15
N GLY A 212 15.50 -0.84 16.46
CA GLY A 212 16.02 -1.93 15.66
C GLY A 212 15.69 -3.30 16.23
N PHE A 213 16.30 -4.31 15.65
CA PHE A 213 16.15 -5.71 16.01
C PHE A 213 17.46 -6.30 16.52
N ILE A 214 17.33 -7.31 17.36
CA ILE A 214 18.38 -8.26 17.75
C ILE A 214 17.92 -9.64 17.26
N ASP A 215 18.81 -10.43 16.65
CA ASP A 215 18.48 -11.81 16.26
C ASP A 215 19.73 -12.66 16.34
N ASP A 216 19.62 -13.85 16.91
CA ASP A 216 20.74 -14.78 17.07
C ASP A 216 21.19 -15.41 15.75
N ASP A 217 20.36 -15.34 14.71
CA ASP A 217 20.72 -15.75 13.36
C ASP A 217 21.68 -14.74 12.72
N ILE A 218 22.95 -15.11 12.64
CA ILE A 218 24.01 -14.28 12.05
C ILE A 218 23.72 -13.86 10.60
N THR A 219 22.92 -14.65 9.87
CA THR A 219 22.57 -14.34 8.47
C THR A 219 21.66 -13.12 8.33
N LYS A 220 21.01 -12.70 9.42
CA LYS A 220 20.14 -11.53 9.47
C LYS A 220 20.86 -10.28 9.94
N VAL A 221 21.95 -10.42 10.68
CA VAL A 221 22.71 -9.29 11.22
C VAL A 221 23.20 -8.38 10.10
N GLY A 222 23.02 -7.07 10.30
CA GLY A 222 23.36 -6.04 9.31
C GLY A 222 22.30 -5.85 8.22
N LYS A 223 21.29 -6.72 8.12
CA LYS A 223 20.13 -6.53 7.22
C LYS A 223 19.08 -5.62 7.83
N ARG A 224 18.11 -5.25 7.02
CA ARG A 224 16.97 -4.42 7.47
C ARG A 224 15.65 -5.20 7.34
N LEU A 225 14.84 -5.14 8.37
CA LEU A 225 13.50 -5.70 8.40
C LEU A 225 12.48 -4.55 8.43
N ALA A 226 11.68 -4.41 7.38
CA ALA A 226 10.73 -3.31 7.22
C ALA A 226 11.32 -1.91 7.51
N GLY A 227 12.59 -1.68 7.09
CA GLY A 227 13.29 -0.42 7.27
C GLY A 227 14.10 -0.30 8.56
N TYR A 228 13.91 -1.18 9.55
CA TYR A 228 14.66 -1.21 10.82
C TYR A 228 15.88 -2.13 10.75
N PRO A 229 17.05 -1.72 11.26
CA PRO A 229 18.27 -2.53 11.20
C PRO A 229 18.22 -3.72 12.16
N VAL A 230 18.80 -4.84 11.78
CA VAL A 230 19.17 -5.93 12.69
C VAL A 230 20.57 -5.63 13.19
N MET A 231 20.71 -5.16 14.43
CA MET A 231 21.94 -4.55 14.96
C MET A 231 22.98 -5.57 15.39
N GLY A 232 22.55 -6.78 15.74
CA GLY A 232 23.47 -7.83 16.17
C GLY A 232 22.77 -9.02 16.77
N GLN A 233 23.56 -9.90 17.38
CA GLN A 233 23.11 -11.08 18.10
C GLN A 233 22.88 -10.77 19.58
N GLY A 234 22.14 -11.62 20.26
CA GLY A 234 21.91 -11.53 21.70
C GLY A 234 23.21 -11.56 22.52
N THR A 235 24.25 -12.21 22.02
CA THR A 235 25.60 -12.18 22.63
C THR A 235 26.20 -10.78 22.73
N ASN A 236 25.89 -9.91 21.75
CA ASN A 236 26.42 -8.54 21.65
C ASN A 236 25.44 -7.50 22.19
N LEU A 237 24.34 -7.93 22.85
CA LEU A 237 23.26 -7.05 23.32
C LEU A 237 23.80 -5.95 24.25
N GLU A 238 24.76 -6.27 25.12
CA GLU A 238 25.38 -5.31 26.05
C GLU A 238 26.06 -4.14 25.32
N THR A 239 26.88 -4.46 24.32
CA THR A 239 27.57 -3.47 23.49
C THR A 239 26.59 -2.63 22.66
N ILE A 240 25.49 -3.23 22.23
CA ILE A 240 24.45 -2.54 21.46
C ILE A 240 23.71 -1.53 22.37
N LEU A 241 23.38 -1.93 23.59
CA LEU A 241 22.73 -1.07 24.58
C LEU A 241 23.60 0.09 25.04
N GLU A 242 24.93 0.00 24.90
CA GLU A 242 25.84 1.11 25.15
C GLU A 242 25.82 2.17 24.04
N LYS A 243 25.60 1.73 22.82
CA LYS A 243 25.55 2.62 21.64
C LYS A 243 24.18 3.23 21.42
N GLU A 244 23.14 2.50 21.75
CA GLU A 244 21.76 2.89 21.51
C GLU A 244 21.01 3.01 22.86
N PRO A 245 20.73 4.22 23.33
CA PRO A 245 20.08 4.46 24.61
C PRO A 245 18.58 4.13 24.53
N VAL A 246 18.23 2.86 24.69
CA VAL A 246 16.83 2.41 24.72
C VAL A 246 16.31 2.30 26.14
N LYS A 247 14.98 2.34 26.29
CA LYS A 247 14.27 2.21 27.58
C LYS A 247 13.79 0.80 27.85
N GLY A 248 13.74 -0.05 26.84
CA GLY A 248 13.25 -1.40 27.03
C GLY A 248 13.54 -2.34 25.88
N LEU A 249 13.28 -3.62 26.13
CA LEU A 249 13.39 -4.72 25.21
C LEU A 249 12.05 -5.45 25.08
N ILE A 250 11.66 -5.82 23.88
CA ILE A 250 10.45 -6.61 23.64
C ILE A 250 10.86 -7.90 22.94
N ILE A 251 10.65 -9.05 23.60
CA ILE A 251 10.93 -10.37 23.05
C ILE A 251 9.76 -10.79 22.16
N SER A 252 10.04 -11.15 20.90
CA SER A 252 9.05 -11.60 19.91
C SER A 252 9.29 -13.02 19.40
N CYS A 253 10.40 -13.66 19.81
CA CYS A 253 10.68 -15.06 19.49
C CYS A 253 9.97 -15.99 20.48
N ARG A 254 9.47 -17.14 19.95
CA ARG A 254 8.87 -18.19 20.79
C ARG A 254 9.94 -19.07 21.43
N ASP A 255 10.91 -19.47 20.62
CA ASP A 255 11.94 -20.42 21.00
C ASP A 255 13.20 -19.68 21.41
N MET A 256 13.32 -19.41 22.70
CA MET A 256 14.52 -18.85 23.31
C MET A 256 14.99 -19.84 24.37
N THR A 257 16.29 -20.13 24.39
CA THR A 257 16.88 -20.97 25.44
C THR A 257 16.71 -20.30 26.81
N GLU A 258 16.50 -21.11 27.87
CA GLU A 258 16.38 -20.58 29.22
C GLU A 258 17.58 -19.76 29.65
N GLU A 259 18.78 -20.18 29.28
CA GLU A 259 20.02 -19.47 29.53
C GLU A 259 20.04 -18.07 28.90
N ASN A 260 19.63 -17.94 27.63
CA ASN A 260 19.54 -16.64 26.96
C ASN A 260 18.47 -15.75 27.60
N GLN A 261 17.36 -16.35 28.01
CA GLN A 261 16.29 -15.61 28.68
C GLN A 261 16.74 -15.05 30.04
N GLU A 262 17.40 -15.86 30.85
CA GLU A 262 17.94 -15.44 32.14
C GLU A 262 18.99 -14.33 31.98
N ARG A 263 19.89 -14.48 31.01
CA ARG A 263 20.89 -13.47 30.71
C ARG A 263 20.26 -12.13 30.32
N ILE A 264 19.23 -12.15 29.45
CA ILE A 264 18.51 -10.94 29.05
C ILE A 264 17.79 -10.29 30.23
N ILE A 265 17.15 -11.08 31.08
CA ILE A 265 16.46 -10.61 32.28
C ILE A 265 17.47 -9.94 33.23
N ALA A 266 18.61 -10.59 33.50
CA ALA A 266 19.65 -10.04 34.36
C ALA A 266 20.19 -8.70 33.79
N LEU A 267 20.46 -8.65 32.49
CA LEU A 267 20.94 -7.45 31.81
C LEU A 267 19.92 -6.30 31.86
N CYS A 268 18.65 -6.57 31.57
CA CYS A 268 17.60 -5.58 31.66
C CYS A 268 17.44 -5.03 33.08
N ARG A 269 17.51 -5.92 34.08
CA ARG A 269 17.42 -5.54 35.50
C ARG A 269 18.60 -4.66 35.93
N SER A 270 19.83 -5.02 35.54
CA SER A 270 21.04 -4.24 35.91
C SER A 270 21.07 -2.84 35.29
N ARG A 271 20.44 -2.68 34.10
CA ARG A 271 20.38 -1.39 33.38
C ARG A 271 19.07 -0.61 33.57
N GLY A 272 18.13 -1.13 34.38
CA GLY A 272 16.84 -0.50 34.60
C GLY A 272 15.93 -0.42 33.37
N LEU A 273 16.08 -1.40 32.44
CA LEU A 273 15.28 -1.49 31.23
C LEU A 273 14.00 -2.31 31.51
N PHE A 274 12.86 -1.89 30.94
CA PHE A 274 11.70 -2.75 30.99
C PHE A 274 11.83 -3.89 29.95
N LEU A 275 11.28 -5.05 30.31
CA LEU A 275 11.25 -6.22 29.47
C LEU A 275 9.79 -6.66 29.29
N LYS A 276 9.37 -6.79 28.02
CA LYS A 276 8.03 -7.30 27.67
C LYS A 276 8.17 -8.49 26.72
N ARG A 277 7.19 -9.39 26.73
CA ARG A 277 7.10 -10.48 25.76
C ARG A 277 5.85 -10.27 24.92
N PHE A 278 6.01 -10.36 23.60
CA PHE A 278 4.91 -10.37 22.66
C PHE A 278 4.58 -11.83 22.30
N ILE A 279 3.34 -12.21 22.54
CA ILE A 279 2.86 -13.57 22.28
C ILE A 279 1.62 -13.47 21.39
N VAL A 280 1.61 -14.25 20.31
CA VAL A 280 0.43 -14.45 19.47
C VAL A 280 -0.10 -15.83 19.79
N ASN A 281 -1.23 -15.91 20.47
CA ASN A 281 -1.92 -17.16 20.79
C ASN A 281 -3.24 -17.24 20.04
N LEU A 282 -3.61 -18.47 19.65
CA LEU A 282 -4.97 -18.84 19.30
C LEU A 282 -5.51 -19.55 20.54
N GLU A 283 -6.62 -19.06 21.08
CA GLU A 283 -7.33 -19.68 22.19
C GLU A 283 -8.56 -20.39 21.62
N ASP A 284 -8.75 -21.62 22.02
CA ASP A 284 -9.97 -22.35 21.72
C ASP A 284 -11.09 -21.81 22.62
N ILE A 285 -12.18 -21.38 22.00
CA ILE A 285 -13.39 -20.94 22.73
C ILE A 285 -14.26 -22.20 22.97
N ASP A 286 -14.51 -22.52 24.21
CA ASP A 286 -15.47 -23.58 24.57
C ASP A 286 -16.89 -23.06 24.33
N LEU A 287 -17.48 -23.51 23.21
CA LEU A 287 -18.80 -23.05 22.75
C LEU A 287 -19.94 -23.44 23.71
N GLU A 288 -19.69 -24.34 24.70
CA GLU A 288 -20.68 -24.71 25.70
C GLU A 288 -20.62 -23.84 26.98
N GLN A 289 -19.48 -23.18 27.25
CA GLN A 289 -19.28 -22.39 28.47
C GLN A 289 -19.23 -20.88 28.26
N ASP A 290 -18.86 -20.42 27.06
CA ASP A 290 -18.57 -19.00 26.79
C ASP A 290 -19.66 -18.24 26.01
N LEU A 291 -20.85 -18.83 25.81
CA LEU A 291 -22.02 -18.12 25.27
C LEU A 291 -22.85 -17.54 26.43
N PRO A 292 -23.17 -16.21 26.36
CA PRO A 292 -23.99 -15.55 27.38
C PRO A 292 -25.44 -16.00 27.37
#